data_8a6c72f7778de9bc2dd626bed9752afd
#
_entry.id   8a6c72f7778de9bc2dd626bed9752afd
#
_cell.length_a   1.000
_cell.length_b   1.000
_cell.length_c   1.000
_cell.angle_alpha   90.00
_cell.angle_beta   90.00
_cell.angle_gamma   90.00
#
_symmetry.space_group_name_H-M   'P 1'
#
loop_
_entity.id
_entity.type
_entity.pdbx_description
1 polymer ?
#
loop_
_entity_poly.entity_id
_entity_poly.type
_entity_poly.pdbx_seq_one_letter_code
_entity_poly.pdbx_strand_id
1 'polypeptide(L)'
;MEKKRSKKIFLLVLFVFLVGIETYLHFFAPVSVRVGVETTQIDKILHLLGGIFLALLLEWKMSSFSFWRVFGVVILLSIVWKIFEVFSDPSAKRFVLAHLGAWSFDATGDTAATLLGALGYWQMVAGRRSIKSSSQ
;
A
#
# COMPACT_ATOMS: atom_id res chain seq x y z
N MET A 1 3.44 -4.42 28.10
CA MET A 1 3.79 -5.51 27.15
C MET A 1 2.65 -5.85 26.20
N GLU A 2 1.42 -5.86 26.60
CA GLU A 2 0.22 -6.25 25.85
C GLU A 2 -0.01 -5.43 24.55
N LYS A 3 0.09 -4.11 24.61
CA LYS A 3 -0.12 -3.20 23.46
C LYS A 3 0.85 -3.44 22.30
N LYS A 4 2.10 -3.89 22.60
CA LYS A 4 3.10 -4.20 21.58
C LYS A 4 2.81 -5.53 20.86
N ARG A 5 2.21 -6.48 21.58
CA ARG A 5 1.77 -7.78 21.05
C ARG A 5 0.56 -7.60 20.11
N SER A 6 -0.42 -6.80 20.51
CA SER A 6 -1.61 -6.49 19.69
C SER A 6 -1.26 -5.87 18.35
N LYS A 7 -0.33 -4.90 18.30
CA LYS A 7 0.14 -4.31 17.04
C LYS A 7 0.80 -5.34 16.10
N LYS A 8 1.59 -6.27 16.65
CA LYS A 8 2.22 -7.33 15.83
C LYS A 8 1.19 -8.25 15.19
N ILE A 9 0.20 -8.68 15.97
CA ILE A 9 -0.89 -9.55 15.48
C ILE A 9 -1.68 -8.83 14.38
N PHE A 10 -2.05 -7.56 14.62
CA PHE A 10 -2.77 -6.76 13.63
C PHE A 10 -1.98 -6.61 12.32
N LEU A 11 -0.67 -6.30 12.39
CA LEU A 11 0.19 -6.24 11.22
C LEU A 11 0.26 -7.57 10.47
N LEU A 12 0.40 -8.68 11.19
CA LEU A 12 0.44 -10.00 10.57
C LEU A 12 -0.88 -10.34 9.86
N VAL A 13 -2.01 -10.07 10.51
CA VAL A 13 -3.34 -10.31 9.92
C VAL A 13 -3.54 -9.46 8.68
N LEU A 14 -3.21 -8.16 8.74
CA LEU A 14 -3.34 -7.27 7.62
C LEU A 14 -2.41 -7.66 6.46
N PHE A 15 -1.19 -8.09 6.76
CA PHE A 15 -0.24 -8.60 5.77
C PHE A 15 -0.79 -9.86 5.05
N VAL A 16 -1.22 -10.86 5.82
CA VAL A 16 -1.78 -12.10 5.26
C VAL A 16 -3.01 -11.81 4.41
N PHE A 17 -3.87 -10.89 4.85
CA PHE A 17 -5.07 -10.48 4.12
C PHE A 17 -4.71 -9.81 2.79
N LEU A 18 -3.82 -8.81 2.79
CA LEU A 18 -3.40 -8.10 1.58
C LEU A 18 -2.70 -9.03 0.59
N VAL A 19 -1.71 -9.81 1.06
CA VAL A 19 -0.98 -10.76 0.21
C VAL A 19 -1.93 -11.85 -0.31
N GLY A 20 -2.86 -12.32 0.51
CA GLY A 20 -3.85 -13.31 0.11
C GLY A 20 -4.77 -12.81 -1.00
N ILE A 21 -5.31 -11.59 -0.88
CA ILE A 21 -6.15 -10.98 -1.93
C ILE A 21 -5.35 -10.77 -3.21
N GLU A 22 -4.16 -10.17 -3.13
CA GLU A 22 -3.31 -9.92 -4.30
C GLU A 22 -2.95 -11.24 -5.01
N THR A 23 -2.54 -12.25 -4.24
CA THR A 23 -2.23 -13.58 -4.80
C THR A 23 -3.45 -14.20 -5.47
N TYR A 24 -4.63 -14.11 -4.83
CA TYR A 24 -5.87 -14.62 -5.41
C TYR A 24 -6.20 -13.90 -6.72
N LEU A 25 -6.21 -12.58 -6.73
CA LEU A 25 -6.54 -11.79 -7.92
C LEU A 25 -5.57 -12.06 -9.07
N HIS A 26 -4.28 -12.20 -8.75
CA HIS A 26 -3.26 -12.36 -9.78
C HIS A 26 -3.21 -13.78 -10.38
N PHE A 27 -3.31 -14.82 -9.56
CA PHE A 27 -3.09 -16.19 -10.00
C PHE A 27 -4.35 -17.05 -10.15
N PHE A 28 -5.40 -16.76 -9.41
CA PHE A 28 -6.57 -17.63 -9.31
C PHE A 28 -7.87 -17.00 -9.78
N ALA A 29 -7.99 -15.67 -9.76
CA ALA A 29 -9.23 -15.02 -10.12
C ALA A 29 -9.51 -15.15 -11.63
N PRO A 30 -10.77 -15.46 -12.03
CA PRO A 30 -11.20 -15.37 -13.42
C PRO A 30 -10.95 -13.98 -14.00
N VAL A 31 -10.68 -13.91 -15.31
CA VAL A 31 -10.43 -12.64 -16.02
C VAL A 31 -11.55 -11.63 -15.79
N SER A 32 -12.82 -12.08 -15.78
CA SER A 32 -13.98 -11.23 -15.50
C SER A 32 -13.93 -10.56 -14.12
N VAL A 33 -13.43 -11.26 -13.10
CA VAL A 33 -13.27 -10.72 -11.74
C VAL A 33 -12.15 -9.68 -11.71
N ARG A 34 -11.01 -9.95 -12.36
CA ARG A 34 -9.90 -9.00 -12.46
C ARG A 34 -10.32 -7.72 -13.17
N VAL A 35 -10.96 -7.83 -14.32
CA VAL A 35 -11.51 -6.68 -15.06
C VAL A 35 -12.53 -5.92 -14.21
N GLY A 36 -13.39 -6.61 -13.45
CA GLY A 36 -14.33 -5.99 -12.53
C GLY A 36 -13.65 -5.18 -11.43
N VAL A 37 -12.57 -5.69 -10.84
CA VAL A 37 -11.77 -4.98 -9.81
C VAL A 37 -11.15 -3.71 -10.39
N GLU A 38 -10.51 -3.79 -11.56
CA GLU A 38 -9.90 -2.65 -12.23
C GLU A 38 -10.93 -1.59 -12.65
N THR A 39 -12.04 -2.00 -13.25
CA THR A 39 -13.08 -1.06 -13.73
C THR A 39 -13.84 -0.37 -12.59
N THR A 40 -13.99 -1.02 -11.45
CA THR A 40 -14.64 -0.46 -10.25
C THR A 40 -13.68 0.32 -9.34
N GLN A 41 -12.41 0.39 -9.69
CA GLN A 41 -11.35 1.04 -8.89
C GLN A 41 -11.20 0.45 -7.48
N ILE A 42 -11.63 -0.80 -7.26
CA ILE A 42 -11.47 -1.51 -5.97
C ILE A 42 -9.98 -1.74 -5.67
N ASP A 43 -9.15 -1.90 -6.70
CA ASP A 43 -7.69 -1.95 -6.59
C ASP A 43 -7.11 -0.75 -5.84
N LYS A 44 -7.65 0.45 -6.04
CA LYS A 44 -7.21 1.66 -5.31
C LYS A 44 -7.44 1.55 -3.80
N ILE A 45 -8.49 0.84 -3.38
CA ILE A 45 -8.73 0.54 -1.96
C ILE A 45 -7.64 -0.39 -1.42
N LEU A 46 -7.22 -1.39 -2.19
CA LEU A 46 -6.14 -2.30 -1.79
C LEU A 46 -4.82 -1.53 -1.67
N HIS A 47 -4.51 -0.64 -2.59
CA HIS A 47 -3.35 0.24 -2.53
C HIS A 47 -3.40 1.19 -1.32
N LEU A 48 -4.55 1.76 -0.99
CA LEU A 48 -4.73 2.58 0.21
C LEU A 48 -4.48 1.77 1.49
N LEU A 49 -5.03 0.57 1.59
CA LEU A 49 -4.78 -0.34 2.73
C LEU A 49 -3.31 -0.77 2.79
N GLY A 50 -2.66 -1.02 1.66
CA GLY A 50 -1.23 -1.27 1.55
C GLY A 50 -0.39 -0.11 2.10
N GLY A 51 -0.79 1.12 1.81
CA GLY A 51 -0.17 2.32 2.35
C GLY A 51 -0.29 2.42 3.87
N ILE A 52 -1.47 2.16 4.42
CA ILE A 52 -1.68 2.10 5.88
C ILE A 52 -0.77 1.03 6.50
N PHE A 53 -0.71 -0.16 5.88
CA PHE A 53 0.14 -1.25 6.35
C PHE A 53 1.62 -0.85 6.37
N LEU A 54 2.13 -0.23 5.29
CA LEU A 54 3.52 0.24 5.22
C LEU A 54 3.82 1.27 6.30
N ALA A 55 2.92 2.22 6.53
CA ALA A 55 3.10 3.23 7.57
C ALA A 55 3.10 2.62 8.99
N LEU A 56 2.22 1.64 9.25
CA LEU A 56 2.21 0.86 10.48
C LEU A 56 3.53 0.09 10.69
N LEU A 57 4.06 -0.53 9.63
CA LEU A 57 5.31 -1.26 9.65
C LEU A 57 6.49 -0.33 9.95
N LEU A 58 6.52 0.84 9.31
CA LEU A 58 7.53 1.87 9.54
C LEU A 58 7.48 2.40 10.98
N GLU A 59 6.28 2.71 11.51
CA GLU A 59 6.12 3.11 12.92
C GLU A 59 6.64 2.06 13.88
N TRP A 60 6.44 0.78 13.56
CA TRP A 60 6.89 -0.31 14.42
C TRP A 60 8.39 -0.52 14.37
N LYS A 61 9.01 -0.39 13.21
CA LYS A 61 10.44 -0.72 12.98
C LYS A 61 11.37 0.45 13.21
N MET A 62 10.91 1.69 12.99
CA MET A 62 11.77 2.87 13.01
C MET A 62 11.63 3.64 14.32
N SER A 63 12.76 4.03 14.93
CA SER A 63 12.80 4.90 16.12
C SER A 63 12.30 6.31 15.82
N SER A 64 12.43 6.77 14.58
CA SER A 64 11.96 8.07 14.12
C SER A 64 10.96 7.89 12.98
N PHE A 65 9.70 8.15 13.29
CA PHE A 65 8.58 8.07 12.34
C PHE A 65 8.27 9.47 11.83
N SER A 66 9.00 9.91 10.78
CA SER A 66 8.87 11.23 10.19
C SER A 66 8.12 11.19 8.87
N PHE A 67 7.49 12.32 8.50
CA PHE A 67 6.77 12.49 7.23
C PHE A 67 7.63 12.10 6.02
N TRP A 68 8.84 12.68 5.90
CA TRP A 68 9.69 12.46 4.74
C TRP A 68 10.17 11.01 4.60
N ARG A 69 10.37 10.31 5.72
CA ARG A 69 10.73 8.89 5.69
C ARG A 69 9.56 8.03 5.22
N VAL A 70 8.35 8.28 5.72
CA VAL A 70 7.14 7.57 5.26
C VAL A 70 6.94 7.81 3.77
N PHE A 71 6.97 9.08 3.35
CA PHE A 71 6.80 9.48 1.96
C PHE A 71 7.82 8.81 1.04
N GLY A 72 9.11 8.91 1.35
CA GLY A 72 10.19 8.34 0.52
C GLY A 72 10.13 6.83 0.43
N VAL A 73 9.90 6.13 1.55
CA VAL A 73 9.81 4.65 1.54
C VAL A 73 8.59 4.18 0.77
N VAL A 74 7.44 4.83 0.94
CA VAL A 74 6.22 4.45 0.21
C VAL A 74 6.38 4.64 -1.29
N ILE A 75 6.93 5.77 -1.75
CA ILE A 75 7.22 5.98 -3.18
C ILE A 75 8.17 4.91 -3.71
N LEU A 76 9.28 4.66 -3.01
CA LEU A 76 10.26 3.67 -3.44
C LEU A 76 9.62 2.28 -3.58
N LEU A 77 8.86 1.85 -2.59
CA LEU A 77 8.21 0.54 -2.62
C LEU A 77 7.10 0.47 -3.68
N SER A 78 6.36 1.56 -3.94
CA SER A 78 5.38 1.61 -5.02
C SER A 78 6.05 1.46 -6.39
N ILE A 79 7.19 2.10 -6.61
CA ILE A 79 7.96 1.97 -7.86
C ILE A 79 8.47 0.52 -8.00
N VAL A 80 9.08 -0.03 -6.94
CA VAL A 80 9.58 -1.42 -6.95
C VAL A 80 8.45 -2.40 -7.24
N TRP A 81 7.26 -2.19 -6.63
CA TRP A 81 6.08 -3.02 -6.88
C TRP A 81 5.64 -2.96 -8.34
N LYS A 82 5.53 -1.77 -8.93
CA LYS A 82 5.15 -1.61 -10.34
C LYS A 82 6.16 -2.22 -11.31
N ILE A 83 7.44 -2.13 -11.00
CA ILE A 83 8.48 -2.82 -11.77
C ILE A 83 8.27 -4.34 -11.67
N PHE A 84 8.10 -4.86 -10.45
CA PHE A 84 7.86 -6.29 -10.23
C PHE A 84 6.63 -6.80 -10.97
N GLU A 85 5.52 -6.07 -10.93
CA GLU A 85 4.27 -6.39 -11.64
C GLU A 85 4.50 -6.55 -13.15
N VAL A 86 5.19 -5.60 -13.78
CA VAL A 86 5.50 -5.66 -15.23
C VAL A 86 6.38 -6.86 -15.57
N PHE A 87 7.32 -7.24 -14.69
CA PHE A 87 8.20 -8.38 -14.95
C PHE A 87 7.57 -9.73 -14.63
N SER A 88 6.66 -9.80 -13.67
CA SER A 88 6.03 -11.05 -13.23
C SER A 88 4.80 -11.44 -14.05
N ASP A 89 4.12 -10.47 -14.69
CA ASP A 89 2.95 -10.71 -15.53
C ASP A 89 3.23 -10.40 -17.02
N PRO A 90 3.30 -11.43 -17.90
CA PRO A 90 3.47 -11.23 -19.33
C PRO A 90 2.34 -10.42 -20.00
N SER A 91 1.14 -10.40 -19.40
CA SER A 91 0.01 -9.60 -19.90
C SER A 91 0.20 -8.12 -19.56
N ALA A 92 0.63 -7.81 -18.34
CA ALA A 92 0.99 -6.46 -17.92
C ALA A 92 2.11 -5.89 -18.79
N LYS A 93 3.15 -6.69 -19.05
CA LYS A 93 4.25 -6.28 -19.95
C LYS A 93 3.76 -5.92 -21.34
N ARG A 94 2.88 -6.73 -21.95
CA ARG A 94 2.30 -6.45 -23.27
C ARG A 94 1.43 -5.20 -23.25
N PHE A 95 0.64 -5.02 -22.20
CA PHE A 95 -0.21 -3.84 -22.03
C PHE A 95 0.62 -2.56 -21.91
N VAL A 96 1.69 -2.57 -21.10
CA VAL A 96 2.62 -1.43 -20.96
C VAL A 96 3.23 -1.03 -22.29
N LEU A 97 3.72 -2.02 -23.08
CA LEU A 97 4.32 -1.76 -24.39
C LEU A 97 3.32 -1.19 -25.42
N ALA A 98 2.06 -1.59 -25.33
CA ALA A 98 1.01 -1.13 -26.23
C ALA A 98 0.35 0.21 -25.78
N HIS A 99 0.27 0.47 -24.48
CA HIS A 99 -0.54 1.55 -23.90
C HIS A 99 0.19 2.27 -22.76
N LEU A 100 1.43 2.72 -22.98
CA LEU A 100 2.28 3.33 -21.95
C LEU A 100 1.60 4.47 -21.19
N GLY A 101 0.83 5.32 -21.90
CA GLY A 101 0.10 6.44 -21.29
C GLY A 101 -0.98 5.98 -20.29
N ALA A 102 -1.79 4.99 -20.67
CA ALA A 102 -2.84 4.46 -19.80
C ALA A 102 -2.24 3.76 -18.57
N TRP A 103 -1.17 2.98 -18.77
CA TRP A 103 -0.47 2.33 -17.69
C TRP A 103 0.16 3.33 -16.71
N SER A 104 0.81 4.39 -17.21
CA SER A 104 1.42 5.40 -16.34
C SER A 104 0.38 6.17 -15.53
N PHE A 105 -0.80 6.42 -16.09
CA PHE A 105 -1.90 7.04 -15.37
C PHE A 105 -2.42 6.13 -14.24
N ASP A 106 -2.61 4.85 -14.52
CA ASP A 106 -3.02 3.87 -13.52
C ASP A 106 -1.97 3.70 -12.40
N ALA A 107 -0.70 3.51 -12.77
CA ALA A 107 0.41 3.41 -11.82
C ALA A 107 0.54 4.65 -10.92
N THR A 108 0.25 5.85 -11.46
CA THR A 108 0.20 7.09 -10.69
C THR A 108 -0.96 7.07 -9.69
N GLY A 109 -2.13 6.60 -10.11
CA GLY A 109 -3.31 6.46 -9.26
C GLY A 109 -3.07 5.50 -8.08
N ASP A 110 -2.45 4.36 -8.34
CA ASP A 110 -2.08 3.35 -7.33
C ASP A 110 -1.08 3.92 -6.31
N THR A 111 -0.06 4.60 -6.81
CA THR A 111 0.94 5.26 -5.96
C THR A 111 0.29 6.37 -5.11
N ALA A 112 -0.60 7.17 -5.69
CA ALA A 112 -1.34 8.20 -4.96
C ALA A 112 -2.24 7.60 -3.87
N ALA A 113 -2.97 6.51 -4.16
CA ALA A 113 -3.80 5.81 -3.19
C ALA A 113 -2.94 5.25 -2.03
N THR A 114 -1.81 4.63 -2.34
CA THR A 114 -0.86 4.11 -1.33
C THR A 114 -0.31 5.24 -0.45
N LEU A 115 0.06 6.37 -1.04
CA LEU A 115 0.51 7.56 -0.31
C LEU A 115 -0.58 8.13 0.59
N LEU A 116 -1.81 8.26 0.10
CA LEU A 116 -2.93 8.74 0.90
C LEU A 116 -3.17 7.87 2.13
N GLY A 117 -3.13 6.54 1.99
CA GLY A 117 -3.23 5.61 3.11
C GLY A 117 -2.11 5.79 4.12
N ALA A 118 -0.87 5.86 3.65
CA ALA A 118 0.31 5.99 4.52
C ALA A 118 0.35 7.34 5.26
N LEU A 119 0.10 8.43 4.55
CA LEU A 119 0.13 9.77 5.11
C LEU A 119 -1.07 10.05 6.02
N GLY A 120 -2.25 9.53 5.69
CA GLY A 120 -3.43 9.58 6.56
C GLY A 120 -3.14 8.91 7.91
N TYR A 121 -2.56 7.71 7.88
CA TYR A 121 -2.13 7.02 9.09
C TYR A 121 -1.06 7.81 9.86
N TRP A 122 -0.05 8.34 9.14
CA TRP A 122 1.00 9.16 9.76
C TRP A 122 0.42 10.38 10.49
N GLN A 123 -0.50 11.12 9.88
CA GLN A 123 -1.16 12.28 10.50
C GLN A 123 -1.90 11.90 11.77
N MET A 124 -2.63 10.78 11.76
CA MET A 124 -3.35 10.28 12.93
C MET A 124 -2.41 9.97 14.10
N VAL A 125 -1.24 9.40 13.83
CA VAL A 125 -0.24 9.07 14.86
C VAL A 125 0.46 10.33 15.35
N ALA A 126 0.83 11.25 14.46
CA ALA A 126 1.48 12.52 14.79
C ALA A 126 0.58 13.39 15.67
N GLY A 127 -0.69 13.51 15.34
CA GLY A 127 -1.68 14.24 16.14
C GLY A 127 -1.82 13.69 17.57
N ARG A 128 -1.85 12.36 17.72
CA ARG A 128 -1.90 11.71 19.06
C ARG A 128 -0.66 12.00 19.90
N ARG A 129 0.52 12.15 19.29
CA ARG A 129 1.77 12.47 20.00
C ARG A 129 1.79 13.91 20.49
N SER A 130 1.31 14.85 19.65
CA SER A 130 1.21 16.27 20.02
C SER A 130 0.30 16.50 21.23
N ILE A 131 -0.87 15.88 21.27
CA ILE A 131 -1.81 16.00 22.40
C ILE A 131 -1.18 15.52 23.72
N LYS A 132 -0.39 14.43 23.67
CA LYS A 132 0.27 13.91 24.87
C LYS A 132 1.39 14.81 25.38
N SER A 133 2.08 15.54 24.52
CA SER A 133 3.15 16.46 24.95
C SER A 133 2.63 17.75 25.57
N SER A 134 1.39 18.15 25.23
CA SER A 134 0.76 19.36 25.78
C SER A 134 0.05 19.13 27.13
N SER A 135 -0.08 17.88 27.59
CA SER A 135 -0.73 17.49 28.85
C SER A 135 0.24 17.16 29.97
N GLN A 136 1.53 17.35 29.76
CA GLN A 136 2.61 17.22 30.75
C GLN A 136 3.23 18.57 31.10
#